data_ed8799ee2d40b4e7ae31fc4480b09abd
#
_entry.id   ed8799ee2d40b4e7ae31fc4480b09abd
#
_cell.length_a   1.000
_cell.length_b   1.000
_cell.length_c   1.000
_cell.angle_alpha   90.00
_cell.angle_beta   90.00
_cell.angle_gamma   90.00
#
_symmetry.space_group_name_H-M   'P 1'
#
loop_
_entity.id
_entity.type
_entity.pdbx_description
1 polymer ?
#
loop_
_entity_poly.entity_id
_entity_poly.type
_entity_poly.pdbx_seq_one_letter_code
_entity_poly.pdbx_strand_id
1 'polypeptide(L)'
;MAYTTSALEDDNDMIVMFRLDKGILSPTKSVSKSFEEVKDTAFEGSDYGDDEGGLLETIIGFVVLIGIVVVVVWLISSVVKRKKAIKAFYEQANYYREVPNGGEIRVSHFLAQTFDVAKEESLLIGALILSMINKGCIDPQTEESVGAFGKSKKSVNLKLIKKPDTDIEKKLYKVLVKAAGEDGILQEKELEKYAYKHPESVSNLLENALDDGREIFAENKGFTGHSGRKISDLTAKGKEELACLLYTSPSP
;
A
#
# COMPACT_ATOMS: atom_id res chain seq x y z
N MET A 1 47.97 -36.27 -10.95
CA MET A 1 48.05 -35.48 -12.19
C MET A 1 46.70 -34.90 -12.46
N ALA A 2 46.59 -33.59 -12.49
CA ALA A 2 45.36 -32.94 -12.92
C ALA A 2 45.54 -32.50 -14.38
N TYR A 3 44.58 -32.80 -15.23
CA TYR A 3 44.57 -32.37 -16.64
C TYR A 3 43.44 -31.38 -16.82
N THR A 4 43.72 -30.24 -17.39
CA THR A 4 42.69 -29.36 -17.92
C THR A 4 42.47 -29.71 -19.38
N THR A 5 41.21 -29.90 -19.76
CA THR A 5 40.80 -30.26 -21.14
C THR A 5 40.44 -29.03 -21.99
N SER A 6 40.46 -27.83 -21.40
CA SER A 6 40.22 -26.53 -22.08
C SER A 6 41.41 -25.61 -21.93
N ALA A 7 41.60 -24.79 -22.93
CA ALA A 7 42.61 -23.69 -22.86
C ALA A 7 42.21 -22.75 -21.71
N LEU A 8 43.21 -22.23 -20.97
CA LEU A 8 43.03 -21.19 -19.99
C LEU A 8 42.69 -19.88 -20.76
N GLU A 9 41.68 -19.15 -20.31
CA GLU A 9 41.38 -17.81 -20.76
C GLU A 9 42.41 -16.82 -20.19
N ASP A 10 42.54 -15.66 -20.80
CA ASP A 10 43.63 -14.68 -20.50
C ASP A 10 43.67 -14.19 -19.04
N ASP A 11 42.58 -14.37 -18.27
CA ASP A 11 42.49 -13.97 -16.86
C ASP A 11 42.55 -15.14 -15.86
N ASN A 12 42.89 -16.35 -16.32
CA ASN A 12 42.94 -17.53 -15.44
C ASN A 12 44.37 -17.97 -15.16
N ASP A 13 44.80 -17.91 -13.91
CA ASP A 13 46.07 -18.44 -13.43
C ASP A 13 45.98 -19.89 -13.00
N MET A 14 46.99 -20.69 -13.39
CA MET A 14 47.08 -22.07 -12.92
C MET A 14 48.17 -22.19 -11.85
N ILE A 15 47.74 -22.50 -10.63
CA ILE A 15 48.64 -22.75 -9.50
C ILE A 15 48.95 -24.25 -9.42
N VAL A 16 50.22 -24.63 -9.53
CA VAL A 16 50.63 -26.02 -9.39
C VAL A 16 51.51 -26.16 -8.15
N MET A 17 51.13 -27.02 -7.24
CA MET A 17 51.87 -27.33 -6.02
C MET A 17 52.38 -28.75 -6.06
N PHE A 18 53.67 -28.93 -5.76
CA PHE A 18 54.29 -30.24 -5.66
C PHE A 18 54.74 -30.52 -4.22
N ARG A 19 54.34 -31.69 -3.71
CA ARG A 19 54.89 -32.23 -2.47
C ARG A 19 55.88 -33.33 -2.83
N LEU A 20 57.14 -33.10 -2.44
CA LEU A 20 58.23 -34.04 -2.67
C LEU A 20 58.71 -34.63 -1.33
N ASP A 21 59.15 -35.90 -1.35
CA ASP A 21 59.69 -36.54 -0.13
C ASP A 21 61.03 -35.89 0.25
N LYS A 22 61.30 -35.96 1.57
CA LYS A 22 62.59 -35.39 2.11
C LYS A 22 63.77 -36.08 1.47
N GLY A 23 64.73 -35.29 0.96
CA GLY A 23 65.99 -35.77 0.37
C GLY A 23 66.00 -35.84 -1.14
N ILE A 24 64.91 -35.60 -1.87
CA ILE A 24 64.90 -35.53 -3.32
C ILE A 24 65.53 -34.23 -3.82
N LEU A 25 65.41 -33.14 -3.08
CA LEU A 25 66.04 -31.87 -3.40
C LEU A 25 66.86 -31.40 -2.18
N SER A 26 67.98 -30.68 -2.47
CA SER A 26 68.77 -30.01 -1.45
C SER A 26 68.46 -28.49 -1.47
N PRO A 27 67.45 -28.02 -0.70
CA PRO A 27 67.04 -26.64 -0.73
C PRO A 27 68.07 -25.73 -0.09
N THR A 28 68.32 -24.61 -0.72
CA THR A 28 69.23 -23.55 -0.21
C THR A 28 68.59 -22.72 0.89
N LYS A 29 67.27 -22.83 1.04
CA LYS A 29 66.49 -22.13 2.08
C LYS A 29 65.36 -23.01 2.55
N SER A 30 65.21 -23.21 3.87
CA SER A 30 64.10 -23.92 4.46
C SER A 30 63.17 -22.96 5.23
N VAL A 31 61.90 -23.20 5.16
CA VAL A 31 60.87 -22.47 5.91
C VAL A 31 60.22 -23.45 6.88
N SER A 32 59.97 -23.04 8.12
CA SER A 32 59.39 -23.88 9.17
C SER A 32 57.83 -23.94 9.11
N LYS A 33 57.28 -23.87 7.91
CA LYS A 33 55.81 -23.99 7.68
C LYS A 33 55.49 -25.41 7.21
N SER A 34 54.35 -25.95 7.62
CA SER A 34 53.82 -27.18 7.13
C SER A 34 53.32 -27.01 5.67
N PHE A 35 53.21 -28.13 4.92
CA PHE A 35 52.66 -28.09 3.57
C PHE A 35 51.23 -27.52 3.55
N GLU A 36 50.41 -27.88 4.54
CA GLU A 36 49.04 -27.39 4.64
C GLU A 36 49.00 -25.86 4.88
N GLU A 37 49.84 -25.33 5.76
CA GLU A 37 49.92 -23.86 5.98
C GLU A 37 50.35 -23.11 4.72
N VAL A 38 51.23 -23.71 3.90
CA VAL A 38 51.66 -23.11 2.61
C VAL A 38 50.52 -23.19 1.59
N LYS A 39 49.79 -24.29 1.58
CA LYS A 39 48.61 -24.49 0.74
C LYS A 39 47.54 -23.47 1.08
N ASP A 40 47.18 -23.34 2.36
CA ASP A 40 46.15 -22.37 2.82
C ASP A 40 46.55 -20.92 2.50
N THR A 41 47.83 -20.57 2.67
CA THR A 41 48.32 -19.23 2.30
C THR A 41 48.25 -18.99 0.78
N ALA A 42 48.45 -20.03 -0.03
CA ALA A 42 48.41 -19.89 -1.49
C ALA A 42 46.96 -19.79 -2.03
N PHE A 43 45.98 -20.31 -1.28
CA PHE A 43 44.57 -20.19 -1.63
C PHE A 43 43.88 -19.01 -0.97
N GLU A 44 44.56 -18.29 -0.07
CA GLU A 44 44.03 -17.11 0.59
C GLU A 44 43.72 -16.01 -0.46
N GLY A 45 42.44 -15.68 -0.61
CA GLY A 45 41.95 -14.70 -1.59
C GLY A 45 41.67 -15.25 -3.00
N SER A 46 41.76 -16.58 -3.20
CA SER A 46 41.32 -17.24 -4.45
C SER A 46 39.99 -17.95 -4.27
N ASP A 47 39.16 -18.01 -5.33
CA ASP A 47 37.88 -18.76 -5.33
C ASP A 47 38.05 -20.30 -5.31
N TYR A 48 39.28 -20.82 -5.07
CA TYR A 48 39.61 -22.23 -5.02
C TYR A 48 39.60 -22.83 -3.59
N GLY A 49 38.96 -22.14 -2.63
CA GLY A 49 38.70 -22.70 -1.31
C GLY A 49 37.64 -23.78 -1.38
N ASP A 50 37.82 -24.86 -0.62
CA ASP A 50 36.83 -25.94 -0.49
C ASP A 50 35.44 -25.36 -0.22
N ASP A 51 34.49 -25.64 -1.13
CA ASP A 51 33.05 -25.27 -1.03
C ASP A 51 32.33 -25.98 0.14
N GLU A 52 32.94 -26.03 1.33
CA GLU A 52 32.24 -26.56 2.51
C GLU A 52 31.12 -25.63 3.02
N GLY A 53 31.12 -24.37 2.56
CA GLY A 53 30.03 -23.40 2.85
C GLY A 53 28.77 -23.60 2.02
N GLY A 54 28.87 -24.13 0.79
CA GLY A 54 27.80 -24.17 -0.19
C GLY A 54 26.55 -24.94 0.22
N LEU A 55 26.70 -26.05 0.98
CA LEU A 55 25.55 -26.82 1.47
C LEU A 55 24.77 -26.09 2.56
N LEU A 56 25.45 -25.46 3.50
CA LEU A 56 24.81 -24.75 4.60
C LEU A 56 24.11 -23.49 4.10
N GLU A 57 24.74 -22.72 3.22
CA GLU A 57 24.14 -21.53 2.59
C GLU A 57 22.95 -21.91 1.72
N THR A 58 23.03 -23.00 0.98
CA THR A 58 21.93 -23.52 0.18
C THR A 58 20.75 -23.93 1.05
N ILE A 59 20.98 -24.62 2.17
CA ILE A 59 19.93 -25.01 3.13
C ILE A 59 19.28 -23.78 3.75
N ILE A 60 20.09 -22.79 4.18
CA ILE A 60 19.57 -21.51 4.72
C ILE A 60 18.71 -20.80 3.65
N GLY A 61 19.17 -20.73 2.41
CA GLY A 61 18.41 -20.16 1.30
C GLY A 61 17.04 -20.82 1.11
N PHE A 62 16.99 -22.16 1.13
CA PHE A 62 15.73 -22.92 1.04
C PHE A 62 14.80 -22.68 2.24
N VAL A 63 15.33 -22.63 3.46
CA VAL A 63 14.53 -22.34 4.68
C VAL A 63 13.92 -20.95 4.61
N VAL A 64 14.69 -19.95 4.18
CA VAL A 64 14.20 -18.57 4.00
C VAL A 64 13.11 -18.52 2.92
N LEU A 65 13.32 -19.20 1.79
CA LEU A 65 12.36 -19.26 0.69
C LEU A 65 11.04 -19.91 1.13
N ILE A 66 11.11 -21.04 1.84
CA ILE A 66 9.93 -21.71 2.41
C ILE A 66 9.23 -20.77 3.41
N GLY A 67 9.98 -20.08 4.26
CA GLY A 67 9.43 -19.09 5.20
C GLY A 67 8.65 -17.98 4.49
N ILE A 68 9.20 -17.43 3.41
CA ILE A 68 8.52 -16.41 2.58
C ILE A 68 7.23 -16.98 1.98
N VAL A 69 7.28 -18.19 1.40
CA VAL A 69 6.08 -18.83 0.81
C VAL A 69 4.99 -19.03 1.87
N VAL A 70 5.34 -19.51 3.06
CA VAL A 70 4.38 -19.68 4.17
C VAL A 70 3.74 -18.36 4.55
N VAL A 71 4.54 -17.28 4.68
CA VAL A 71 4.02 -15.94 5.00
C VAL A 71 3.07 -15.45 3.90
N VAL A 72 3.44 -15.61 2.63
CA VAL A 72 2.60 -15.20 1.49
C VAL A 72 1.28 -15.97 1.47
N VAL A 73 1.32 -17.30 1.65
CA VAL A 73 0.10 -18.13 1.72
C VAL A 73 -0.78 -17.74 2.90
N TRP A 74 -0.19 -17.43 4.05
CA TRP A 74 -0.92 -16.97 5.23
C TRP A 74 -1.60 -15.61 4.98
N LEU A 75 -0.90 -14.66 4.34
CA LEU A 75 -1.46 -13.35 3.97
C LEU A 75 -2.62 -13.51 2.99
N ILE A 76 -2.45 -14.29 1.92
CA ILE A 76 -3.51 -14.55 0.93
C ILE A 76 -4.72 -15.21 1.60
N SER A 77 -4.49 -16.22 2.44
CA SER A 77 -5.56 -16.91 3.17
C SER A 77 -6.34 -15.96 4.08
N SER A 78 -5.64 -15.02 4.74
CA SER A 78 -6.25 -14.02 5.60
C SER A 78 -7.17 -13.07 4.82
N VAL A 79 -6.71 -12.61 3.64
CA VAL A 79 -7.50 -11.74 2.75
C VAL A 79 -8.74 -12.48 2.21
N VAL A 80 -8.57 -13.73 1.77
CA VAL A 80 -9.68 -14.54 1.24
C VAL A 80 -10.72 -14.82 2.32
N LYS A 81 -10.29 -15.17 3.55
CA LYS A 81 -11.21 -15.39 4.68
C LYS A 81 -11.99 -14.12 5.01
N ARG A 82 -11.31 -12.95 5.01
CA ARG A 82 -11.94 -11.66 5.25
C ARG A 82 -13.00 -11.35 4.19
N LYS A 83 -12.68 -11.49 2.90
CA LYS A 83 -13.63 -11.26 1.79
C LYS A 83 -14.84 -12.20 1.86
N LYS A 84 -14.63 -13.49 2.17
CA LYS A 84 -15.73 -14.45 2.35
C LYS A 84 -16.64 -14.05 3.51
N ALA A 85 -16.10 -13.60 4.64
CA ALA A 85 -16.89 -13.15 5.79
C ALA A 85 -17.72 -11.90 5.47
N ILE A 86 -17.15 -10.93 4.74
CA ILE A 86 -17.87 -9.73 4.28
C ILE A 86 -18.99 -10.12 3.32
N LYS A 87 -18.71 -10.99 2.35
CA LYS A 87 -19.73 -11.46 1.39
C LYS A 87 -20.88 -12.19 2.10
N ALA A 88 -20.59 -13.10 3.03
CA ALA A 88 -21.61 -13.80 3.79
C ALA A 88 -22.46 -12.84 4.65
N PHE A 89 -21.83 -11.80 5.20
CA PHE A 89 -22.52 -10.75 5.94
C PHE A 89 -23.43 -9.93 5.02
N TYR A 90 -22.97 -9.58 3.83
CA TYR A 90 -23.76 -8.87 2.82
C TYR A 90 -25.03 -9.65 2.41
N GLU A 91 -24.92 -10.97 2.18
CA GLU A 91 -26.03 -11.82 1.80
C GLU A 91 -27.10 -11.94 2.91
N GLN A 92 -26.75 -11.64 4.17
CA GLN A 92 -27.65 -11.64 5.32
C GLN A 92 -28.23 -10.25 5.63
N ALA A 93 -27.76 -9.20 4.94
CA ALA A 93 -28.24 -7.83 5.18
C ALA A 93 -29.69 -7.68 4.77
N ASN A 94 -30.51 -7.22 5.72
CA ASN A 94 -31.93 -6.93 5.49
C ASN A 94 -32.10 -5.58 4.77
N TYR A 95 -33.34 -5.33 4.30
CA TYR A 95 -33.69 -4.05 3.70
C TYR A 95 -33.62 -2.91 4.73
N TYR A 96 -32.85 -1.87 4.43
CA TYR A 96 -32.72 -0.66 5.24
C TYR A 96 -33.26 0.57 4.50
N ARG A 97 -33.99 1.43 5.20
CA ARG A 97 -34.49 2.73 4.68
C ARG A 97 -33.79 3.93 5.29
N GLU A 98 -32.99 3.69 6.31
CA GLU A 98 -32.34 4.75 7.06
C GLU A 98 -31.06 5.23 6.36
N VAL A 99 -30.69 6.48 6.65
CA VAL A 99 -29.43 7.03 6.17
C VAL A 99 -28.29 6.38 6.97
N PRO A 100 -27.30 5.77 6.32
CA PRO A 100 -26.19 5.12 7.01
C PRO A 100 -25.52 6.06 8.01
N ASN A 101 -25.25 5.54 9.21
CA ASN A 101 -24.52 6.24 10.26
C ASN A 101 -25.11 7.63 10.63
N GLY A 102 -26.44 7.79 10.52
CA GLY A 102 -27.10 9.07 10.78
C GLY A 102 -26.66 10.21 9.85
N GLY A 103 -26.05 9.90 8.70
CA GLY A 103 -25.52 10.86 7.75
C GLY A 103 -24.10 11.34 8.05
N GLU A 104 -23.40 10.72 9.01
CA GLU A 104 -21.99 11.05 9.27
C GLU A 104 -21.09 10.47 8.18
N ILE A 105 -20.64 11.34 7.27
CA ILE A 105 -19.88 10.99 6.06
C ILE A 105 -18.55 10.30 6.41
N ARG A 106 -17.85 10.75 7.46
CA ARG A 106 -16.56 10.19 7.88
C ARG A 106 -16.69 8.75 8.36
N VAL A 107 -17.74 8.47 9.14
CA VAL A 107 -18.03 7.10 9.62
C VAL A 107 -18.40 6.19 8.46
N SER A 108 -19.24 6.65 7.55
CA SER A 108 -19.61 5.91 6.35
C SER A 108 -18.40 5.61 5.47
N HIS A 109 -17.51 6.59 5.28
CA HIS A 109 -16.26 6.43 4.54
C HIS A 109 -15.32 5.43 5.24
N PHE A 110 -15.12 5.57 6.55
CA PHE A 110 -14.30 4.65 7.34
C PHE A 110 -14.81 3.19 7.22
N LEU A 111 -16.11 2.96 7.37
CA LEU A 111 -16.69 1.62 7.21
C LEU A 111 -16.56 1.10 5.77
N ALA A 112 -16.81 1.96 4.78
CA ALA A 112 -16.70 1.60 3.37
C ALA A 112 -15.28 1.16 3.00
N GLN A 113 -14.26 1.88 3.43
CA GLN A 113 -12.86 1.54 3.20
C GLN A 113 -12.43 0.31 4.03
N THR A 114 -12.81 0.26 5.31
CA THR A 114 -12.40 -0.82 6.20
C THR A 114 -12.97 -2.17 5.78
N PHE A 115 -14.18 -2.21 5.23
CA PHE A 115 -14.89 -3.44 4.86
C PHE A 115 -15.00 -3.66 3.35
N ASP A 116 -14.17 -2.98 2.53
CA ASP A 116 -14.12 -3.12 1.06
C ASP A 116 -15.48 -2.88 0.37
N VAL A 117 -16.33 -2.00 0.93
CA VAL A 117 -17.62 -1.61 0.32
C VAL A 117 -17.41 -0.63 -0.82
N ALA A 118 -16.48 0.32 -0.64
CA ALA A 118 -16.05 1.28 -1.66
C ALA A 118 -14.53 1.32 -1.71
N LYS A 119 -13.97 1.27 -2.92
CA LYS A 119 -12.51 1.26 -3.12
C LYS A 119 -11.93 2.63 -3.42
N GLU A 120 -12.77 3.55 -3.89
CA GLU A 120 -12.31 4.86 -4.34
C GLU A 120 -12.32 5.85 -3.17
N GLU A 121 -11.14 6.28 -2.77
CA GLU A 121 -10.97 7.30 -1.73
C GLU A 121 -11.56 8.66 -2.14
N SER A 122 -11.61 8.93 -3.44
CA SER A 122 -12.21 10.14 -4.03
C SER A 122 -13.69 10.32 -3.70
N LEU A 123 -14.41 9.25 -3.39
CA LEU A 123 -15.83 9.31 -3.01
C LEU A 123 -16.08 10.17 -1.77
N LEU A 124 -15.13 10.19 -0.82
CA LEU A 124 -15.22 11.09 0.34
C LEU A 124 -15.26 12.56 -0.08
N ILE A 125 -14.35 12.95 -0.98
CA ILE A 125 -14.27 14.33 -1.46
C ILE A 125 -15.57 14.72 -2.15
N GLY A 126 -16.09 13.86 -3.02
CA GLY A 126 -17.38 14.06 -3.68
C GLY A 126 -18.54 14.21 -2.68
N ALA A 127 -18.62 13.34 -1.68
CA ALA A 127 -19.65 13.40 -0.64
C ALA A 127 -19.58 14.68 0.20
N LEU A 128 -18.37 15.13 0.55
CA LEU A 128 -18.17 16.38 1.28
C LEU A 128 -18.55 17.62 0.42
N ILE A 129 -18.22 17.61 -0.87
CA ILE A 129 -18.64 18.66 -1.80
C ILE A 129 -20.16 18.71 -1.91
N LEU A 130 -20.82 17.56 -2.09
CA LEU A 130 -22.29 17.48 -2.13
C LEU A 130 -22.93 17.97 -0.82
N SER A 131 -22.34 17.63 0.33
CA SER A 131 -22.77 18.15 1.63
C SER A 131 -22.67 19.67 1.70
N MET A 132 -21.55 20.24 1.22
CA MET A 132 -21.34 21.69 1.18
C MET A 132 -22.30 22.39 0.21
N ILE A 133 -22.63 21.77 -0.92
CA ILE A 133 -23.67 22.27 -1.85
C ILE A 133 -25.02 22.31 -1.14
N ASN A 134 -25.41 21.21 -0.50
CA ASN A 134 -26.69 21.13 0.23
C ASN A 134 -26.79 22.18 1.36
N LYS A 135 -25.67 22.52 2.00
CA LYS A 135 -25.59 23.59 3.03
C LYS A 135 -25.49 25.00 2.44
N GLY A 136 -25.47 25.14 1.12
CA GLY A 136 -25.30 26.42 0.42
C GLY A 136 -23.93 27.06 0.63
N CYS A 137 -22.91 26.25 0.89
CA CYS A 137 -21.52 26.71 0.99
C CYS A 137 -20.86 26.79 -0.39
N ILE A 138 -21.32 25.99 -1.33
CA ILE A 138 -20.87 25.89 -2.72
C ILE A 138 -22.10 25.95 -3.63
N ASP A 139 -22.01 26.70 -4.74
CA ASP A 139 -23.04 26.80 -5.76
C ASP A 139 -22.53 26.18 -7.07
N PRO A 140 -23.11 25.05 -7.54
CA PRO A 140 -22.73 24.44 -8.80
C PRO A 140 -23.28 25.23 -9.98
N GLN A 141 -22.39 25.73 -10.84
CA GLN A 141 -22.72 26.48 -12.05
C GLN A 141 -22.44 25.62 -13.28
N THR A 142 -23.44 25.42 -14.12
CA THR A 142 -23.28 24.68 -15.37
C THR A 142 -22.98 25.65 -16.51
N GLU A 143 -21.84 25.46 -17.16
CA GLU A 143 -21.47 26.18 -18.38
C GLU A 143 -21.58 25.25 -19.59
N GLU A 144 -22.23 25.75 -20.63
CA GLU A 144 -22.27 25.08 -21.94
C GLU A 144 -21.29 25.78 -22.88
N SER A 145 -20.24 25.07 -23.27
CA SER A 145 -19.29 25.54 -24.28
C SER A 145 -19.48 24.75 -25.59
N VAL A 146 -19.52 25.45 -26.72
CA VAL A 146 -19.56 24.83 -28.04
C VAL A 146 -18.11 24.60 -28.48
N GLY A 147 -17.71 23.34 -28.60
CA GLY A 147 -16.37 22.98 -29.08
C GLY A 147 -16.22 23.25 -30.59
N ALA A 148 -14.98 23.25 -31.07
CA ALA A 148 -14.61 23.58 -32.46
C ALA A 148 -15.29 22.74 -33.55
N PHE A 149 -15.94 21.62 -33.19
CA PHE A 149 -16.69 20.73 -34.09
C PHE A 149 -18.21 20.73 -33.83
N GLY A 150 -18.77 21.80 -33.22
CA GLY A 150 -20.19 21.90 -32.95
C GLY A 150 -20.74 20.97 -31.86
N LYS A 151 -19.89 20.23 -31.14
CA LYS A 151 -20.29 19.43 -29.98
C LYS A 151 -20.39 20.31 -28.76
N SER A 152 -21.56 20.42 -28.12
CA SER A 152 -21.72 21.08 -26.86
C SER A 152 -21.03 20.24 -25.75
N LYS A 153 -20.11 20.85 -25.00
CA LYS A 153 -19.53 20.29 -23.81
C LYS A 153 -20.12 21.04 -22.59
N LYS A 154 -20.76 20.26 -21.70
CA LYS A 154 -21.20 20.79 -20.41
C LYS A 154 -20.08 20.63 -19.42
N SER A 155 -19.69 21.69 -18.76
CA SER A 155 -18.79 21.69 -17.62
C SER A 155 -19.52 22.20 -16.39
N VAL A 156 -19.19 21.68 -15.23
CA VAL A 156 -19.71 22.13 -13.94
C VAL A 156 -18.59 22.83 -13.21
N ASN A 157 -18.78 24.10 -12.93
CA ASN A 157 -17.89 24.91 -12.11
C ASN A 157 -18.48 25.04 -10.72
N LEU A 158 -17.65 25.10 -9.70
CA LEU A 158 -18.08 25.21 -8.30
C LEU A 158 -17.76 26.63 -7.79
N LYS A 159 -18.79 27.46 -7.58
CA LYS A 159 -18.61 28.77 -6.98
C LYS A 159 -18.60 28.65 -5.46
N LEU A 160 -17.53 29.09 -4.84
CA LEU A 160 -17.34 29.05 -3.40
C LEU A 160 -18.02 30.27 -2.75
N ILE A 161 -19.09 30.04 -1.95
CA ILE A 161 -19.95 31.08 -1.40
C ILE A 161 -19.57 31.44 0.04
N LYS A 162 -19.56 30.44 0.92
CA LYS A 162 -19.29 30.64 2.34
C LYS A 162 -18.55 29.44 2.94
N LYS A 163 -17.78 29.71 3.99
CA LYS A 163 -17.06 28.68 4.73
C LYS A 163 -18.04 27.75 5.47
N PRO A 164 -17.84 26.43 5.39
CA PRO A 164 -18.66 25.45 6.10
C PRO A 164 -18.36 25.43 7.62
N ASP A 165 -19.23 24.77 8.40
CA ASP A 165 -19.14 24.74 9.86
C ASP A 165 -18.32 23.57 10.39
N THR A 166 -18.35 22.39 9.74
CA THR A 166 -17.65 21.20 10.22
C THR A 166 -16.16 21.24 9.90
N ASP A 167 -15.32 20.67 10.75
CA ASP A 167 -13.86 20.79 10.62
C ASP A 167 -13.31 20.09 9.39
N ILE A 168 -13.86 18.92 9.03
CA ILE A 168 -13.44 18.21 7.81
C ILE A 168 -13.81 19.00 6.55
N GLU A 169 -15.02 19.58 6.51
CA GLU A 169 -15.44 20.42 5.39
C GLU A 169 -14.60 21.72 5.33
N LYS A 170 -14.23 22.32 6.48
CA LYS A 170 -13.30 23.47 6.51
C LYS A 170 -11.93 23.13 5.95
N LYS A 171 -11.41 21.92 6.26
CA LYS A 171 -10.13 21.47 5.70
C LYS A 171 -10.22 21.33 4.17
N LEU A 172 -11.27 20.66 3.67
CA LEU A 172 -11.50 20.52 2.23
C LEU A 172 -11.74 21.90 1.57
N TYR A 173 -12.59 22.75 2.16
CA TYR A 173 -12.88 24.09 1.63
C TYR A 173 -11.62 24.94 1.44
N LYS A 174 -10.64 24.86 2.36
CA LYS A 174 -9.33 25.51 2.20
C LYS A 174 -8.56 25.00 0.99
N VAL A 175 -8.65 23.69 0.70
CA VAL A 175 -8.04 23.10 -0.49
C VAL A 175 -8.73 23.64 -1.75
N LEU A 176 -10.07 23.65 -1.77
CA LEU A 176 -10.85 24.15 -2.91
C LEU A 176 -10.58 25.64 -3.19
N VAL A 177 -10.52 26.47 -2.14
CA VAL A 177 -10.17 27.90 -2.28
C VAL A 177 -8.78 28.10 -2.89
N LYS A 178 -7.80 27.30 -2.45
CA LYS A 178 -6.44 27.39 -3.00
C LYS A 178 -6.37 26.90 -4.45
N ALA A 179 -7.22 25.95 -4.82
CA ALA A 179 -7.31 25.42 -6.19
C ALA A 179 -8.01 26.39 -7.13
N ALA A 180 -9.11 27.03 -6.69
CA ALA A 180 -9.89 28.01 -7.46
C ALA A 180 -9.17 29.34 -7.71
N GLY A 181 -8.20 29.70 -6.85
CA GLY A 181 -7.48 30.97 -7.01
C GLY A 181 -8.29 32.20 -6.56
N GLU A 182 -8.10 33.34 -7.29
CA GLU A 182 -8.64 34.65 -6.85
C GLU A 182 -10.11 34.86 -7.21
N ASP A 183 -10.63 34.19 -8.23
CA ASP A 183 -12.01 34.38 -8.70
C ASP A 183 -13.05 33.60 -7.88
N GLY A 184 -12.60 32.65 -7.06
CA GLY A 184 -13.45 31.82 -6.20
C GLY A 184 -14.36 30.86 -6.96
N ILE A 185 -14.08 30.62 -8.25
CA ILE A 185 -14.77 29.66 -9.12
C ILE A 185 -13.83 28.49 -9.44
N LEU A 186 -14.11 27.34 -8.89
CA LEU A 186 -13.29 26.16 -9.09
C LEU A 186 -13.73 25.38 -10.35
N GLN A 187 -12.81 25.21 -11.28
CA GLN A 187 -12.96 24.35 -12.45
C GLN A 187 -12.35 22.96 -12.20
N GLU A 188 -12.87 21.94 -12.90
CA GLU A 188 -12.36 20.55 -12.80
C GLU A 188 -10.83 20.47 -12.99
N LYS A 189 -10.31 21.12 -14.03
CA LYS A 189 -8.87 21.10 -14.34
C LYS A 189 -8.00 21.80 -13.28
N GLU A 190 -8.54 22.75 -12.56
CA GLU A 190 -7.82 23.46 -11.49
C GLU A 190 -7.67 22.56 -10.27
N LEU A 191 -8.72 21.81 -9.93
CA LEU A 191 -8.67 20.83 -8.85
C LEU A 191 -7.68 19.70 -9.17
N GLU A 192 -7.72 19.14 -10.38
CA GLU A 192 -6.76 18.13 -10.83
C GLU A 192 -5.32 18.65 -10.75
N LYS A 193 -5.07 19.84 -11.29
CA LYS A 193 -3.75 20.47 -11.26
C LYS A 193 -3.25 20.74 -9.84
N TYR A 194 -4.15 21.16 -8.95
CA TYR A 194 -3.81 21.39 -7.54
C TYR A 194 -3.49 20.07 -6.84
N ALA A 195 -4.32 19.03 -7.00
CA ALA A 195 -4.11 17.71 -6.43
C ALA A 195 -2.78 17.09 -6.91
N TYR A 196 -2.45 17.24 -8.18
CA TYR A 196 -1.18 16.77 -8.74
C TYR A 196 0.04 17.48 -8.15
N LYS A 197 -0.07 18.79 -7.87
CA LYS A 197 1.02 19.59 -7.27
C LYS A 197 1.15 19.43 -5.76
N HIS A 198 0.08 19.07 -5.07
CA HIS A 198 -0.01 19.00 -3.62
C HIS A 198 -0.64 17.68 -3.16
N PRO A 199 -0.07 16.51 -3.55
CA PRO A 199 -0.64 15.21 -3.23
C PRO A 199 -0.74 14.97 -1.72
N GLU A 200 0.22 15.51 -0.93
CA GLU A 200 0.21 15.43 0.53
C GLU A 200 -1.00 16.12 1.17
N SER A 201 -1.49 17.20 0.57
CA SER A 201 -2.67 17.92 1.11
C SER A 201 -3.94 17.10 0.98
N VAL A 202 -4.07 16.32 -0.09
CA VAL A 202 -5.20 15.42 -0.34
C VAL A 202 -5.06 14.16 0.51
N SER A 203 -3.89 13.54 0.55
CA SER A 203 -3.62 12.34 1.38
C SER A 203 -3.90 12.63 2.86
N ASN A 204 -3.35 13.72 3.40
CA ASN A 204 -3.60 14.12 4.78
C ASN A 204 -5.09 14.37 5.08
N LEU A 205 -5.87 14.89 4.12
CA LEU A 205 -7.30 15.07 4.28
C LEU A 205 -8.01 13.71 4.41
N LEU A 206 -7.67 12.76 3.54
CA LEU A 206 -8.26 11.43 3.51
C LEU A 206 -7.90 10.62 4.76
N GLU A 207 -6.64 10.63 5.17
CA GLU A 207 -6.15 9.96 6.37
C GLU A 207 -6.82 10.49 7.63
N ASN A 208 -6.85 11.82 7.80
CA ASN A 208 -7.54 12.44 8.93
C ASN A 208 -9.04 12.09 8.96
N ALA A 209 -9.69 12.02 7.80
CA ALA A 209 -11.10 11.67 7.75
C ALA A 209 -11.36 10.21 8.14
N LEU A 210 -10.45 9.30 7.79
CA LEU A 210 -10.52 7.89 8.20
C LEU A 210 -10.33 7.74 9.71
N ASP A 211 -9.35 8.44 10.28
CA ASP A 211 -9.08 8.41 11.72
C ASP A 211 -10.23 9.02 12.52
N ASP A 212 -10.70 10.20 12.12
CA ASP A 212 -11.87 10.85 12.72
C ASP A 212 -13.11 9.94 12.63
N GLY A 213 -13.35 9.31 11.47
CA GLY A 213 -14.47 8.40 11.26
C GLY A 213 -14.41 7.18 12.18
N ARG A 214 -13.21 6.62 12.35
CA ARG A 214 -12.96 5.50 13.27
C ARG A 214 -13.20 5.90 14.72
N GLU A 215 -12.72 7.06 15.13
CA GLU A 215 -12.89 7.57 16.49
C GLU A 215 -14.37 7.79 16.83
N ILE A 216 -15.10 8.50 15.97
CA ILE A 216 -16.55 8.71 16.11
C ILE A 216 -17.31 7.39 16.18
N PHE A 217 -16.96 6.42 15.33
CA PHE A 217 -17.60 5.11 15.33
C PHE A 217 -17.32 4.34 16.61
N ALA A 218 -16.11 4.44 17.17
CA ALA A 218 -15.75 3.85 18.45
C ALA A 218 -16.51 4.51 19.62
N GLU A 219 -16.58 5.84 19.65
CA GLU A 219 -17.36 6.60 20.64
C GLU A 219 -18.85 6.21 20.61
N ASN A 220 -19.40 5.97 19.43
CA ASN A 220 -20.77 5.49 19.21
C ASN A 220 -20.96 4.01 19.55
N LYS A 221 -19.97 3.36 20.18
CA LYS A 221 -19.99 1.93 20.55
C LYS A 221 -20.14 1.00 19.33
N GLY A 222 -19.55 1.34 18.21
CA GLY A 222 -19.55 0.51 17.00
C GLY A 222 -18.66 -0.72 17.12
N PHE A 223 -17.64 -0.69 17.99
CA PHE A 223 -16.68 -1.77 18.20
C PHE A 223 -16.86 -2.48 19.55
N THR A 224 -16.48 -3.78 19.59
CA THR A 224 -16.33 -4.56 20.84
C THR A 224 -14.94 -4.40 21.47
N GLY A 225 -13.96 -3.87 20.73
CA GLY A 225 -12.56 -3.69 21.14
C GLY A 225 -11.81 -2.75 20.19
N HIS A 226 -10.47 -2.69 20.30
CA HIS A 226 -9.66 -1.64 19.65
C HIS A 226 -9.28 -1.88 18.19
N SER A 227 -9.47 -3.07 17.60
CA SER A 227 -8.92 -3.35 16.27
C SER A 227 -9.82 -2.96 15.11
N GLY A 228 -11.13 -3.16 15.22
CA GLY A 228 -12.13 -2.73 14.24
C GLY A 228 -11.91 -3.14 12.78
N ARG A 229 -11.10 -4.18 12.52
CA ARG A 229 -10.76 -4.61 11.17
C ARG A 229 -11.53 -5.84 10.70
N LYS A 230 -12.24 -6.51 11.59
CA LYS A 230 -13.02 -7.72 11.30
C LYS A 230 -14.48 -7.49 11.69
N ILE A 231 -15.38 -8.19 10.99
CA ILE A 231 -16.81 -8.16 11.34
C ILE A 231 -17.05 -8.63 12.78
N SER A 232 -16.22 -9.57 13.29
CA SER A 232 -16.27 -10.02 14.68
C SER A 232 -15.97 -8.93 15.71
N ASP A 233 -15.26 -7.87 15.29
CA ASP A 233 -14.87 -6.77 16.16
C ASP A 233 -16.02 -5.74 16.30
N LEU A 234 -17.07 -5.87 15.48
CA LEU A 234 -18.23 -4.99 15.52
C LEU A 234 -19.23 -5.43 16.58
N THR A 235 -19.82 -4.46 17.29
CA THR A 235 -20.99 -4.68 18.13
C THR A 235 -22.24 -5.01 17.29
N ALA A 236 -23.35 -5.35 17.91
CA ALA A 236 -24.62 -5.49 17.21
C ALA A 236 -24.99 -4.21 16.44
N LYS A 237 -24.85 -3.03 17.08
CA LYS A 237 -25.05 -1.72 16.47
C LYS A 237 -24.08 -1.48 15.30
N GLY A 238 -22.79 -1.75 15.49
CA GLY A 238 -21.80 -1.59 14.42
C GLY A 238 -22.06 -2.48 13.20
N LYS A 239 -22.59 -3.68 13.40
CA LYS A 239 -23.02 -4.57 12.30
C LYS A 239 -24.24 -4.02 11.58
N GLU A 240 -25.20 -3.46 12.31
CA GLU A 240 -26.39 -2.84 11.73
C GLU A 240 -26.03 -1.64 10.86
N GLU A 241 -25.16 -0.75 11.34
CA GLU A 241 -24.66 0.40 10.59
C GLU A 241 -23.90 -0.01 9.31
N LEU A 242 -23.07 -1.06 9.41
CA LEU A 242 -22.39 -1.62 8.24
C LEU A 242 -23.40 -2.25 7.26
N ALA A 243 -24.41 -2.99 7.74
CA ALA A 243 -25.44 -3.58 6.90
C ALA A 243 -26.26 -2.51 6.17
N CYS A 244 -26.61 -1.43 6.85
CA CYS A 244 -27.28 -0.27 6.26
C CYS A 244 -26.45 0.33 5.13
N LEU A 245 -25.15 0.54 5.34
CA LEU A 245 -24.22 1.06 4.31
C LEU A 245 -24.11 0.11 3.11
N LEU A 246 -23.98 -1.19 3.34
CA LEU A 246 -23.89 -2.21 2.29
C LEU A 246 -25.16 -2.24 1.43
N TYR A 247 -26.32 -2.13 2.06
CA TYR A 247 -27.60 -2.14 1.34
C TYR A 247 -27.79 -0.88 0.47
N THR A 248 -27.35 0.28 0.96
CA THR A 248 -27.50 1.56 0.24
C THR A 248 -26.40 1.80 -0.79
N SER A 249 -25.32 1.01 -0.77
CA SER A 249 -24.26 1.10 -1.78
C SER A 249 -24.71 0.46 -3.08
N PRO A 250 -24.37 1.05 -4.26
CA PRO A 250 -24.63 0.40 -5.54
C PRO A 250 -23.92 -0.96 -5.57
N SER A 251 -24.63 -1.98 -6.05
CA SER A 251 -24.05 -3.33 -6.21
C SER A 251 -22.81 -3.25 -7.12
N PRO A 252 -21.72 -3.94 -6.79
CA PRO A 252 -20.52 -3.95 -7.61
C PRO A 252 -20.72 -4.59 -8.98
#